data_832bb674e6afc1da7835767dbc9d8a34
#
_entry.id   832bb674e6afc1da7835767dbc9d8a34
#
_cell.length_a   1.000
_cell.length_b   1.000
_cell.length_c   1.000
_cell.angle_alpha   90.00
_cell.angle_beta   90.00
_cell.angle_gamma   90.00
#
_symmetry.space_group_name_H-M   'P 1'
#
loop_
_entity.id
_entity.type
_entity.pdbx_description
1 polymer ?
#
loop_
_entity_poly.entity_id
_entity_poly.type
_entity_poly.pdbx_seq_one_letter_code
_entity_poly.pdbx_strand_id
1 'polypeptide(L)'
;QPAAHEECPFSDVSEKDAAAVGWAAGQGYLTGVGDGTYEPGRPVTRQEFAAILWRQAGTPEVPVQGLERFGDAGTVSEWARDAVLWCQQAGVMAGRSGDKLAPEDTITTAEALVMLERAAGLPDVGQLRDDLEILAAHHRPVGSQGEADAVRYLRDRFEEMGYSVTLQPYTDGQGRTGHNVAAVKAASVPDADILVLSAHHDSVPTAYGANDNA
;
A
#
# COMPACT_ATOMS: atom_id res chain seq x y z
N GLN A 1 18.14 1.24 6.51
CA GLN A 1 19.30 1.47 5.60
C GLN A 1 18.83 0.99 4.24
N PRO A 2 18.97 1.77 3.16
CA PRO A 2 18.73 1.24 1.82
C PRO A 2 19.72 0.09 1.60
N ALA A 3 19.18 -1.05 1.20
CA ALA A 3 19.94 -2.21 0.76
C ALA A 3 20.87 -1.81 -0.39
N ALA A 4 21.94 -2.59 -0.59
CA ALA A 4 23.02 -2.36 -1.54
C ALA A 4 22.59 -1.63 -2.81
N HIS A 5 23.40 -0.63 -3.21
CA HIS A 5 23.22 0.19 -4.40
C HIS A 5 22.87 -0.69 -5.61
N GLU A 6 21.61 -0.77 -5.97
CA GLU A 6 21.22 -1.24 -7.29
C GLU A 6 21.74 -0.20 -8.29
N GLU A 7 22.56 -0.62 -9.24
CA GLU A 7 23.04 0.25 -10.29
C GLU A 7 21.84 0.84 -11.05
N CYS A 8 21.88 2.16 -11.28
CA CYS A 8 20.82 2.82 -12.05
C CYS A 8 20.81 2.23 -13.48
N PRO A 9 19.69 1.66 -13.94
CA PRO A 9 19.63 1.01 -15.26
C PRO A 9 19.58 2.01 -16.44
N PHE A 10 19.50 3.31 -16.15
CA PHE A 10 19.31 4.36 -17.15
C PHE A 10 20.58 5.14 -17.40
N SER A 11 20.94 5.30 -18.68
CA SER A 11 22.21 5.91 -19.09
C SER A 11 22.23 7.44 -19.02
N ASP A 12 21.07 8.07 -18.93
CA ASP A 12 20.88 9.54 -18.99
C ASP A 12 20.60 10.17 -17.61
N VAL A 13 20.67 9.38 -16.54
CA VAL A 13 20.47 9.87 -15.17
C VAL A 13 21.79 10.37 -14.58
N SER A 14 21.75 11.56 -13.96
CA SER A 14 22.94 12.15 -13.35
C SER A 14 23.41 11.35 -12.12
N GLU A 15 24.71 11.38 -11.82
CA GLU A 15 25.29 10.65 -10.70
C GLU A 15 24.60 10.98 -9.36
N LYS A 16 24.20 12.23 -9.14
CA LYS A 16 23.50 12.66 -7.91
C LYS A 16 22.11 12.02 -7.75
N ASP A 17 21.45 11.68 -8.87
CA ASP A 17 20.08 11.16 -8.88
C ASP A 17 20.06 9.62 -9.07
N ALA A 18 21.19 9.05 -9.50
CA ALA A 18 21.32 7.64 -9.87
C ALA A 18 20.90 6.68 -8.75
N ALA A 19 21.26 6.99 -7.49
CA ALA A 19 20.90 6.15 -6.35
C ALA A 19 19.38 6.09 -6.11
N ALA A 20 18.69 7.23 -6.19
CA ALA A 20 17.24 7.28 -5.98
C ALA A 20 16.46 6.65 -7.14
N VAL A 21 16.88 6.96 -8.37
CA VAL A 21 16.23 6.43 -9.58
C VAL A 21 16.50 4.93 -9.70
N GLY A 22 17.73 4.46 -9.42
CA GLY A 22 18.10 3.06 -9.42
C GLY A 22 17.30 2.25 -8.40
N TRP A 23 17.17 2.78 -7.17
CA TRP A 23 16.31 2.16 -6.15
C TRP A 23 14.85 2.05 -6.60
N ALA A 24 14.26 3.13 -7.12
CA ALA A 24 12.86 3.12 -7.56
C ALA A 24 12.64 2.20 -8.79
N ALA A 25 13.62 2.08 -9.66
CA ALA A 25 13.60 1.13 -10.76
C ALA A 25 13.71 -0.33 -10.27
N GLY A 26 14.59 -0.60 -9.30
CA GLY A 26 14.72 -1.91 -8.68
C GLY A 26 13.46 -2.37 -7.94
N GLN A 27 12.71 -1.43 -7.35
CA GLN A 27 11.38 -1.69 -6.79
C GLN A 27 10.29 -1.87 -7.87
N GLY A 28 10.60 -1.67 -9.15
CA GLY A 28 9.63 -1.74 -10.24
C GLY A 28 8.69 -0.53 -10.34
N TYR A 29 8.93 0.54 -9.58
CA TYR A 29 8.10 1.76 -9.63
C TYR A 29 8.34 2.56 -10.91
N LEU A 30 9.59 2.57 -11.38
CA LEU A 30 10.02 3.26 -12.60
C LEU A 30 10.45 2.26 -13.68
N THR A 31 10.06 2.50 -14.91
CA THR A 31 10.39 1.63 -16.06
C THR A 31 11.18 2.35 -17.16
N GLY A 32 11.46 3.65 -16.97
CA GLY A 32 12.03 4.49 -18.05
C GLY A 32 11.06 4.72 -19.20
N VAL A 33 11.56 5.32 -20.27
CA VAL A 33 10.77 5.64 -21.48
C VAL A 33 11.04 4.68 -22.64
N GLY A 34 11.91 3.71 -22.44
CA GLY A 34 12.40 2.76 -23.43
C GLY A 34 13.89 2.95 -23.69
N ASP A 35 14.50 2.09 -24.52
CA ASP A 35 15.90 2.11 -24.96
C ASP A 35 16.98 2.35 -23.87
N GLY A 36 16.64 2.12 -22.60
CA GLY A 36 17.56 2.31 -21.47
C GLY A 36 17.71 3.76 -21.03
N THR A 37 16.73 4.61 -21.31
CA THR A 37 16.68 6.01 -20.85
C THR A 37 15.53 6.27 -19.90
N TYR A 38 15.67 7.31 -19.08
CA TYR A 38 14.68 7.78 -18.10
C TYR A 38 14.09 9.15 -18.47
N GLU A 39 14.86 9.97 -19.18
CA GLU A 39 14.53 11.36 -19.55
C GLU A 39 14.22 12.27 -18.34
N PRO A 40 15.18 12.44 -17.42
CA PRO A 40 14.95 13.16 -16.15
C PRO A 40 14.54 14.62 -16.30
N GLY A 41 14.81 15.22 -17.47
CA GLY A 41 14.40 16.59 -17.81
C GLY A 41 13.01 16.71 -18.43
N ARG A 42 12.34 15.59 -18.75
CA ARG A 42 11.03 15.60 -19.39
C ARG A 42 9.93 15.81 -18.33
N PRO A 43 8.95 16.69 -18.61
CA PRO A 43 7.78 16.79 -17.75
C PRO A 43 7.01 15.47 -17.67
N VAL A 44 6.62 15.08 -16.46
CA VAL A 44 5.82 13.88 -16.22
C VAL A 44 4.35 14.18 -16.46
N THR A 45 3.65 13.30 -17.16
CA THR A 45 2.20 13.41 -17.36
C THR A 45 1.43 12.86 -16.17
N ARG A 46 0.17 13.23 -16.04
CA ARG A 46 -0.71 12.77 -14.95
C ARG A 46 -0.93 11.26 -14.98
N GLN A 47 -1.05 10.65 -16.16
CA GLN A 47 -1.18 9.19 -16.29
C GLN A 47 0.14 8.45 -15.97
N GLU A 48 1.30 9.02 -16.27
CA GLU A 48 2.60 8.44 -15.90
C GLU A 48 2.76 8.46 -14.37
N PHE A 49 2.40 9.57 -13.73
CA PHE A 49 2.46 9.66 -12.28
C PHE A 49 1.47 8.69 -11.60
N ALA A 50 0.27 8.53 -12.15
CA ALA A 50 -0.69 7.53 -11.70
C ALA A 50 -0.11 6.11 -11.79
N ALA A 51 0.62 5.79 -12.88
CA ALA A 51 1.25 4.48 -13.03
C ALA A 51 2.35 4.21 -11.97
N ILE A 52 3.11 5.23 -11.59
CA ILE A 52 4.10 5.12 -10.50
C ILE A 52 3.40 4.79 -9.18
N LEU A 53 2.34 5.51 -8.84
CA LEU A 53 1.61 5.30 -7.58
C LEU A 53 0.91 3.94 -7.53
N TRP A 54 0.32 3.50 -8.65
CA TRP A 54 -0.32 2.20 -8.75
C TRP A 54 0.69 1.04 -8.59
N ARG A 55 1.88 1.15 -9.17
CA ARG A 55 2.97 0.19 -8.97
C ARG A 55 3.46 0.18 -7.53
N GLN A 56 3.62 1.37 -6.92
CA GLN A 56 3.99 1.50 -5.51
C GLN A 56 2.95 0.82 -4.59
N ALA A 57 1.67 0.85 -4.95
CA ALA A 57 0.60 0.19 -4.22
C ALA A 57 0.50 -1.33 -4.49
N GLY A 58 1.43 -1.92 -5.23
CA GLY A 58 1.45 -3.35 -5.53
C GLY A 58 0.54 -3.76 -6.70
N THR A 59 0.24 -2.85 -7.62
CA THR A 59 -0.60 -3.11 -8.82
C THR A 59 -1.96 -3.75 -8.49
N PRO A 60 -2.78 -3.13 -7.61
CA PRO A 60 -4.07 -3.69 -7.23
C PRO A 60 -4.96 -3.95 -8.45
N GLU A 61 -5.74 -5.02 -8.42
CA GLU A 61 -6.73 -5.29 -9.45
C GLU A 61 -7.79 -4.20 -9.49
N VAL A 62 -8.24 -3.86 -10.70
CA VAL A 62 -9.27 -2.85 -10.92
C VAL A 62 -10.40 -3.43 -11.77
N PRO A 63 -11.66 -2.96 -11.58
CA PRO A 63 -12.75 -3.33 -12.46
C PRO A 63 -12.49 -2.80 -13.88
N VAL A 64 -13.02 -3.48 -14.88
CA VAL A 64 -12.83 -3.16 -16.31
C VAL A 64 -13.40 -1.78 -16.70
N GLN A 65 -14.32 -1.22 -15.91
CA GLN A 65 -15.07 0.01 -16.20
C GLN A 65 -14.98 1.01 -15.05
N GLY A 66 -15.14 2.30 -15.35
CA GLY A 66 -15.19 3.36 -14.32
C GLY A 66 -14.67 4.72 -14.76
N LEU A 67 -14.14 4.85 -15.98
CA LEU A 67 -13.68 6.13 -16.52
C LEU A 67 -14.73 6.79 -17.45
N GLU A 68 -15.84 6.14 -17.77
CA GLU A 68 -16.84 6.57 -18.76
C GLU A 68 -17.49 7.91 -18.43
N ARG A 69 -17.44 8.32 -17.16
CA ARG A 69 -17.93 9.63 -16.71
C ARG A 69 -17.07 10.81 -17.16
N PHE A 70 -15.86 10.53 -17.63
CA PHE A 70 -14.93 11.55 -18.08
C PHE A 70 -14.95 11.64 -19.60
N GLY A 71 -15.20 12.84 -20.11
CA GLY A 71 -15.30 13.09 -21.56
C GLY A 71 -14.01 12.82 -22.32
N ASP A 72 -12.87 12.81 -21.63
CA ASP A 72 -11.54 12.55 -22.18
C ASP A 72 -10.98 11.16 -21.77
N ALA A 73 -11.81 10.26 -21.29
CA ALA A 73 -11.39 8.90 -20.93
C ALA A 73 -10.72 8.14 -22.08
N GLY A 74 -11.07 8.46 -23.33
CA GLY A 74 -10.47 7.87 -24.53
C GLY A 74 -9.04 8.32 -24.82
N THR A 75 -8.53 9.37 -24.15
CA THR A 75 -7.15 9.82 -24.28
C THR A 75 -6.21 9.14 -23.29
N VAL A 76 -6.74 8.37 -22.34
CA VAL A 76 -5.90 7.56 -21.45
C VAL A 76 -5.23 6.45 -22.26
N SER A 77 -3.91 6.42 -22.23
CA SER A 77 -3.12 5.37 -22.90
C SER A 77 -3.49 3.99 -22.36
N GLU A 78 -3.51 2.98 -23.24
CA GLU A 78 -3.88 1.62 -22.86
C GLU A 78 -3.03 1.09 -21.69
N TRP A 79 -1.73 1.31 -21.71
CA TRP A 79 -0.79 0.89 -20.66
C TRP A 79 -1.03 1.58 -19.30
N ALA A 80 -1.66 2.76 -19.28
CA ALA A 80 -1.93 3.53 -18.06
C ALA A 80 -3.36 3.36 -17.55
N ARG A 81 -4.22 2.65 -18.28
CA ARG A 81 -5.66 2.58 -18.01
C ARG A 81 -5.98 2.07 -16.62
N ASP A 82 -5.37 0.97 -16.22
CA ASP A 82 -5.61 0.37 -14.90
C ASP A 82 -5.12 1.28 -13.78
N ALA A 83 -3.95 1.89 -13.96
CA ALA A 83 -3.39 2.82 -12.99
C ALA A 83 -4.25 4.08 -12.81
N VAL A 84 -4.72 4.68 -13.90
CA VAL A 84 -5.62 5.85 -13.85
C VAL A 84 -6.95 5.48 -13.21
N LEU A 85 -7.50 4.31 -13.55
CA LEU A 85 -8.74 3.81 -12.98
C LEU A 85 -8.61 3.56 -11.47
N TRP A 86 -7.53 2.91 -11.04
CA TRP A 86 -7.24 2.71 -9.63
C TRP A 86 -7.10 4.04 -8.88
N CYS A 87 -6.25 4.95 -9.36
CA CYS A 87 -6.06 6.25 -8.74
C CYS A 87 -7.37 7.04 -8.60
N GLN A 88 -8.25 6.91 -9.58
CA GLN A 88 -9.53 7.59 -9.60
C GLN A 88 -10.52 6.98 -8.61
N GLN A 89 -10.60 5.66 -8.52
CA GLN A 89 -11.48 4.95 -7.57
C GLN A 89 -11.01 5.08 -6.12
N ALA A 90 -9.71 5.03 -5.90
CA ALA A 90 -9.10 5.24 -4.59
C ALA A 90 -9.13 6.71 -4.13
N GLY A 91 -9.64 7.64 -4.96
CA GLY A 91 -9.65 9.06 -4.64
C GLY A 91 -8.28 9.74 -4.69
N VAL A 92 -7.25 9.04 -5.17
CA VAL A 92 -5.88 9.56 -5.33
C VAL A 92 -5.83 10.62 -6.41
N MET A 93 -6.41 10.34 -7.58
CA MET A 93 -6.46 11.24 -8.72
C MET A 93 -7.87 11.81 -8.89
N ALA A 94 -8.02 13.12 -8.80
CA ALA A 94 -9.25 13.82 -9.17
C ALA A 94 -9.17 14.36 -10.60
N GLY A 95 -10.32 14.61 -11.22
CA GLY A 95 -10.40 15.37 -12.45
C GLY A 95 -9.95 16.83 -12.26
N ARG A 96 -9.52 17.50 -13.32
CA ARG A 96 -9.10 18.89 -13.27
C ARG A 96 -10.27 19.87 -13.32
N SER A 97 -11.23 19.60 -14.19
CA SER A 97 -12.42 20.44 -14.33
C SER A 97 -13.59 19.62 -14.87
N GLY A 98 -14.70 19.63 -14.15
CA GLY A 98 -15.91 18.94 -14.58
C GLY A 98 -15.70 17.46 -14.85
N ASP A 99 -15.74 17.09 -16.12
CA ASP A 99 -15.67 15.74 -16.63
C ASP A 99 -14.30 15.36 -17.26
N LYS A 100 -13.20 16.07 -16.94
CA LYS A 100 -11.87 15.83 -17.53
C LYS A 100 -10.88 15.27 -16.54
N LEU A 101 -10.21 14.19 -16.93
CA LEU A 101 -9.05 13.61 -16.26
C LEU A 101 -7.74 14.30 -16.61
N ALA A 102 -7.62 14.78 -17.83
CA ALA A 102 -6.42 15.36 -18.43
C ALA A 102 -5.19 14.43 -18.28
N PRO A 103 -5.24 13.16 -18.75
CA PRO A 103 -4.22 12.16 -18.48
C PRO A 103 -2.87 12.48 -19.12
N GLU A 104 -2.86 13.12 -20.30
CA GLU A 104 -1.66 13.48 -21.05
C GLU A 104 -1.08 14.84 -20.64
N ASP A 105 -1.81 15.62 -19.84
CA ASP A 105 -1.30 16.89 -19.35
C ASP A 105 -0.17 16.67 -18.34
N THR A 106 0.81 17.59 -18.37
CA THR A 106 1.87 17.65 -17.37
C THR A 106 1.26 17.79 -15.96
N ILE A 107 1.70 16.94 -15.03
CA ILE A 107 1.35 17.08 -13.63
C ILE A 107 2.10 18.25 -13.00
N THR A 108 1.41 19.08 -12.24
CA THR A 108 2.07 20.12 -11.45
C THR A 108 2.63 19.55 -10.15
N THR A 109 3.64 20.21 -9.57
CA THR A 109 4.19 19.81 -8.25
C THR A 109 3.09 19.76 -7.18
N ALA A 110 2.16 20.70 -7.18
CA ALA A 110 1.05 20.72 -6.21
C ALA A 110 0.12 19.50 -6.40
N GLU A 111 -0.23 19.15 -7.63
CA GLU A 111 -1.04 17.96 -7.91
C GLU A 111 -0.31 16.68 -7.51
N ALA A 112 0.98 16.57 -7.80
CA ALA A 112 1.80 15.43 -7.43
C ALA A 112 1.85 15.24 -5.90
N LEU A 113 2.04 16.32 -5.13
CA LEU A 113 2.03 16.26 -3.67
C LEU A 113 0.68 15.83 -3.11
N VAL A 114 -0.43 16.34 -3.65
CA VAL A 114 -1.77 15.93 -3.24
C VAL A 114 -2.03 14.45 -3.56
N MET A 115 -1.59 13.98 -4.73
CA MET A 115 -1.72 12.57 -5.10
C MET A 115 -0.87 11.67 -4.21
N LEU A 116 0.37 12.06 -3.89
CA LEU A 116 1.23 11.35 -2.95
C LEU A 116 0.64 11.28 -1.55
N GLU A 117 0.13 12.39 -1.02
CA GLU A 117 -0.52 12.43 0.30
C GLU A 117 -1.71 11.46 0.37
N ARG A 118 -2.56 11.48 -0.67
CA ARG A 118 -3.71 10.59 -0.74
C ARG A 118 -3.30 9.12 -0.88
N ALA A 119 -2.30 8.84 -1.73
CA ALA A 119 -1.78 7.49 -1.91
C ALA A 119 -1.12 6.96 -0.62
N ALA A 120 -0.39 7.80 0.12
CA ALA A 120 0.23 7.42 1.39
C ALA A 120 -0.79 7.07 2.50
N GLY A 121 -2.03 7.55 2.39
CA GLY A 121 -3.13 7.19 3.29
C GLY A 121 -3.81 5.85 2.94
N LEU A 122 -3.46 5.24 1.82
CA LEU A 122 -4.01 3.95 1.41
C LEU A 122 -3.17 2.79 1.96
N PRO A 123 -3.80 1.65 2.29
CA PRO A 123 -3.07 0.45 2.67
C PRO A 123 -2.21 -0.06 1.50
N ASP A 124 -1.02 -0.55 1.80
CA ASP A 124 -0.24 -1.34 0.86
C ASP A 124 -0.90 -2.71 0.67
N VAL A 125 -1.52 -2.92 -0.50
CA VAL A 125 -2.27 -4.15 -0.80
C VAL A 125 -1.35 -5.36 -0.89
N GLY A 126 -0.10 -5.19 -1.35
CA GLY A 126 0.90 -6.24 -1.35
C GLY A 126 1.23 -6.67 0.07
N GLN A 127 1.50 -5.71 0.95
CA GLN A 127 1.77 -5.97 2.36
C GLN A 127 0.57 -6.58 3.08
N LEU A 128 -0.67 -6.13 2.79
CA LEU A 128 -1.88 -6.74 3.35
C LEU A 128 -2.05 -8.21 2.92
N ARG A 129 -1.72 -8.53 1.68
CA ARG A 129 -1.74 -9.91 1.19
C ARG A 129 -0.71 -10.76 1.92
N ASP A 130 0.52 -10.29 2.05
CA ASP A 130 1.59 -10.98 2.77
C ASP A 130 1.22 -11.19 4.25
N ASP A 131 0.66 -10.16 4.90
CA ASP A 131 0.17 -10.25 6.28
C ASP A 131 -0.93 -11.34 6.41
N LEU A 132 -1.87 -11.39 5.45
CA LEU A 132 -2.93 -12.42 5.41
C LEU A 132 -2.37 -13.82 5.16
N GLU A 133 -1.43 -13.99 4.23
CA GLU A 133 -0.81 -15.28 3.94
C GLU A 133 -0.05 -15.83 5.14
N ILE A 134 0.70 -14.98 5.85
CA ILE A 134 1.43 -15.35 7.08
C ILE A 134 0.44 -15.75 8.18
N LEU A 135 -0.59 -14.94 8.42
CA LEU A 135 -1.60 -15.23 9.44
C LEU A 135 -2.43 -16.46 9.10
N ALA A 136 -2.74 -16.71 7.82
CA ALA A 136 -3.51 -17.88 7.39
C ALA A 136 -2.68 -19.16 7.23
N ALA A 137 -1.35 -19.09 7.32
CA ALA A 137 -0.47 -20.25 7.08
C ALA A 137 -0.73 -21.41 8.06
N HIS A 138 -1.22 -21.14 9.26
CA HIS A 138 -1.42 -22.14 10.29
C HIS A 138 -2.78 -21.98 11.00
N HIS A 139 -3.33 -23.09 11.47
CA HIS A 139 -4.46 -23.05 12.40
C HIS A 139 -4.01 -22.40 13.72
N ARG A 140 -4.83 -21.53 14.27
CA ARG A 140 -4.53 -20.70 15.45
C ARG A 140 -5.51 -20.90 16.62
N PRO A 141 -5.81 -22.15 17.06
CA PRO A 141 -6.63 -22.33 18.25
C PRO A 141 -5.95 -21.71 19.48
N VAL A 142 -6.73 -21.18 20.40
CA VAL A 142 -6.25 -20.60 21.66
C VAL A 142 -5.27 -21.53 22.36
N GLY A 143 -4.10 -21.02 22.74
CA GLY A 143 -3.02 -21.75 23.42
C GLY A 143 -2.20 -22.66 22.51
N SER A 144 -2.38 -22.61 21.17
CA SER A 144 -1.58 -23.35 20.22
C SER A 144 -0.31 -22.60 19.80
N GLN A 145 0.64 -23.32 19.18
CA GLN A 145 1.82 -22.71 18.59
C GLN A 145 1.45 -21.72 17.48
N GLY A 146 0.43 -22.02 16.65
CA GLY A 146 -0.04 -21.14 15.60
C GLY A 146 -0.61 -19.82 16.15
N GLU A 147 -1.33 -19.84 17.27
CA GLU A 147 -1.77 -18.62 17.95
C GLU A 147 -0.56 -17.82 18.48
N ALA A 148 0.41 -18.48 19.13
CA ALA A 148 1.60 -17.81 19.64
C ALA A 148 2.45 -17.16 18.51
N ASP A 149 2.52 -17.80 17.34
CA ASP A 149 3.22 -17.26 16.17
C ASP A 149 2.49 -16.06 15.59
N ALA A 150 1.15 -16.11 15.49
CA ALA A 150 0.33 -14.98 15.06
C ALA A 150 0.43 -13.78 16.01
N VAL A 151 0.39 -14.02 17.32
CA VAL A 151 0.58 -12.97 18.36
C VAL A 151 1.93 -12.28 18.19
N ARG A 152 3.00 -13.07 17.99
CA ARG A 152 4.35 -12.51 17.75
C ARG A 152 4.39 -11.68 16.48
N TYR A 153 3.86 -12.22 15.39
CA TYR A 153 3.79 -11.52 14.11
C TYR A 153 3.04 -10.20 14.21
N LEU A 154 1.83 -10.20 14.77
CA LEU A 154 1.02 -9.00 14.95
C LEU A 154 1.71 -7.95 15.83
N ARG A 155 2.35 -8.38 16.94
CA ARG A 155 3.14 -7.47 17.76
C ARG A 155 4.22 -6.77 16.94
N ASP A 156 5.05 -7.55 16.26
CA ASP A 156 6.18 -7.02 15.50
C ASP A 156 5.70 -6.05 14.39
N ARG A 157 4.62 -6.41 13.69
CA ARG A 157 4.02 -5.55 12.65
C ARG A 157 3.47 -4.23 13.22
N PHE A 158 2.76 -4.27 14.34
CA PHE A 158 2.26 -3.04 14.97
C PHE A 158 3.40 -2.16 15.50
N GLU A 159 4.46 -2.74 16.05
CA GLU A 159 5.66 -2.00 16.48
C GLU A 159 6.36 -1.33 15.29
N GLU A 160 6.51 -2.02 14.14
CA GLU A 160 7.05 -1.43 12.89
C GLU A 160 6.21 -0.25 12.39
N MET A 161 4.88 -0.30 12.54
CA MET A 161 3.97 0.80 12.19
C MET A 161 3.95 1.93 13.23
N GLY A 162 4.78 1.85 14.28
CA GLY A 162 4.93 2.87 15.31
C GLY A 162 3.84 2.86 16.39
N TYR A 163 3.18 1.71 16.61
CA TYR A 163 2.29 1.52 17.75
C TYR A 163 3.06 1.04 18.99
N SER A 164 2.58 1.43 20.17
CA SER A 164 3.00 0.81 21.43
C SER A 164 2.16 -0.44 21.65
N VAL A 165 2.80 -1.60 21.76
CA VAL A 165 2.10 -2.89 21.84
C VAL A 165 2.17 -3.47 23.25
N THR A 166 1.04 -4.01 23.73
CA THR A 166 0.92 -4.73 24.99
C THR A 166 0.23 -6.07 24.74
N LEU A 167 0.82 -7.15 25.20
CA LEU A 167 0.20 -8.48 25.18
C LEU A 167 -0.58 -8.68 26.49
N GLN A 168 -1.88 -8.96 26.36
CA GLN A 168 -2.78 -9.16 27.48
C GLN A 168 -3.17 -10.64 27.56
N PRO A 169 -2.67 -11.41 28.53
CA PRO A 169 -3.04 -12.82 28.67
C PRO A 169 -4.49 -12.96 29.09
N TYR A 170 -5.16 -13.96 28.54
CA TYR A 170 -6.49 -14.39 28.98
C TYR A 170 -6.57 -15.91 29.07
N THR A 171 -7.55 -16.43 29.79
CA THR A 171 -7.81 -17.86 29.85
C THR A 171 -9.23 -18.10 29.36
N ASP A 172 -9.39 -19.01 28.41
CA ASP A 172 -10.70 -19.38 27.88
C ASP A 172 -11.49 -20.32 28.84
N GLY A 173 -12.75 -20.61 28.48
CA GLY A 173 -13.62 -21.50 29.25
C GLY A 173 -13.14 -22.96 29.36
N GLN A 174 -12.08 -23.34 28.61
CA GLN A 174 -11.45 -24.66 28.64
C GLN A 174 -10.12 -24.66 29.41
N GLY A 175 -9.75 -23.53 30.03
CA GLY A 175 -8.50 -23.38 30.78
C GLY A 175 -7.25 -23.17 29.90
N ARG A 176 -7.41 -22.89 28.60
CA ARG A 176 -6.29 -22.58 27.73
C ARG A 176 -5.94 -21.11 27.81
N THR A 177 -4.63 -20.80 27.81
CA THR A 177 -4.16 -19.43 27.86
C THR A 177 -3.83 -18.93 26.45
N GLY A 178 -4.39 -17.80 26.07
CA GLY A 178 -4.07 -17.05 24.87
C GLY A 178 -3.70 -15.60 25.21
N HIS A 179 -3.46 -14.78 24.19
CA HIS A 179 -3.07 -13.37 24.34
C HIS A 179 -3.86 -12.47 23.40
N ASN A 180 -4.39 -11.37 23.93
CA ASN A 180 -4.81 -10.25 23.08
C ASN A 180 -3.61 -9.38 22.75
N VAL A 181 -3.56 -8.87 21.53
CA VAL A 181 -2.57 -7.89 21.09
C VAL A 181 -3.23 -6.51 21.15
N ALA A 182 -2.86 -5.71 22.13
CA ALA A 182 -3.35 -4.34 22.27
C ALA A 182 -2.29 -3.38 21.73
N ALA A 183 -2.57 -2.75 20.58
CA ALA A 183 -1.71 -1.78 19.92
C ALA A 183 -2.30 -0.37 20.05
N VAL A 184 -1.54 0.56 20.60
CA VAL A 184 -1.95 1.95 20.84
C VAL A 184 -1.05 2.91 20.09
N LYS A 185 -1.65 3.80 19.31
CA LYS A 185 -0.95 4.92 18.68
C LYS A 185 -1.45 6.22 19.30
N ALA A 186 -0.51 7.00 19.83
CA ALA A 186 -0.86 8.30 20.42
C ALA A 186 -1.39 9.23 19.32
N ALA A 187 -2.42 10.00 19.65
CA ALA A 187 -2.91 11.04 18.78
C ALA A 187 -1.88 12.17 18.63
N SER A 188 -1.87 12.81 17.47
CA SER A 188 -1.02 13.98 17.20
C SER A 188 -1.60 15.30 17.75
N VAL A 189 -2.85 15.30 18.21
CA VAL A 189 -3.55 16.46 18.77
C VAL A 189 -3.99 16.17 20.20
N PRO A 190 -3.97 17.20 21.10
CA PRO A 190 -4.51 17.07 22.45
C PRO A 190 -6.02 16.79 22.42
N ASP A 191 -6.51 16.08 23.41
CA ASP A 191 -7.95 15.80 23.65
C ASP A 191 -8.66 15.12 22.47
N ALA A 192 -7.91 14.34 21.65
CA ALA A 192 -8.49 13.56 20.58
C ALA A 192 -9.37 12.42 21.13
N ASP A 193 -10.45 12.12 20.42
CA ASP A 193 -11.28 10.95 20.72
C ASP A 193 -10.49 9.64 20.56
N ILE A 194 -10.88 8.63 21.30
CA ILE A 194 -10.31 7.29 21.22
C ILE A 194 -11.12 6.47 20.22
N LEU A 195 -10.46 6.03 19.14
CA LEU A 195 -11.01 5.03 18.22
C LEU A 195 -10.49 3.64 18.62
N VAL A 196 -11.40 2.71 18.88
CA VAL A 196 -11.06 1.31 19.15
C VAL A 196 -11.50 0.47 17.96
N LEU A 197 -10.55 -0.26 17.36
CA LEU A 197 -10.80 -1.28 16.34
C LEU A 197 -10.46 -2.64 16.96
N SER A 198 -11.33 -3.63 16.79
CA SER A 198 -11.09 -4.97 17.32
C SER A 198 -11.41 -6.03 16.28
N ALA A 199 -10.57 -7.05 16.24
CA ALA A 199 -10.76 -8.26 15.46
C ALA A 199 -10.12 -9.43 16.22
N HIS A 200 -10.67 -10.65 16.07
CA HIS A 200 -10.00 -11.81 16.62
C HIS A 200 -8.90 -12.33 15.68
N HIS A 201 -7.84 -12.89 16.24
CA HIS A 201 -6.72 -13.47 15.48
C HIS A 201 -6.60 -14.99 15.65
N ASP A 202 -7.37 -15.58 16.57
CA ASP A 202 -7.46 -17.03 16.73
C ASP A 202 -8.36 -17.65 15.66
N SER A 203 -8.30 -18.94 15.51
CA SER A 203 -9.17 -19.70 14.60
C SER A 203 -9.61 -21.02 15.24
N VAL A 204 -10.71 -21.59 14.73
CA VAL A 204 -11.08 -22.95 15.11
C VAL A 204 -10.08 -23.97 14.56
N PRO A 205 -9.94 -25.16 15.20
CA PRO A 205 -8.95 -26.17 14.77
C PRO A 205 -9.09 -26.64 13.32
N THR A 206 -10.25 -26.44 12.70
CA THR A 206 -10.59 -26.92 11.35
C THR A 206 -10.59 -25.84 10.29
N ALA A 207 -10.28 -24.58 10.63
CA ALA A 207 -10.27 -23.45 9.69
C ALA A 207 -9.05 -22.55 9.89
N TYR A 208 -8.58 -21.94 8.81
CA TYR A 208 -7.44 -21.02 8.86
C TYR A 208 -7.80 -19.60 9.31
N GLY A 209 -9.09 -19.26 9.39
CA GLY A 209 -9.59 -18.01 9.96
C GLY A 209 -9.32 -16.76 9.12
N ALA A 210 -9.01 -16.88 7.84
CA ALA A 210 -8.71 -15.72 7.00
C ALA A 210 -9.91 -14.80 6.76
N ASN A 211 -11.14 -15.33 6.86
CA ASN A 211 -12.39 -14.61 6.58
C ASN A 211 -13.34 -14.48 7.79
N ASP A 212 -12.88 -14.80 9.00
CA ASP A 212 -13.78 -14.86 10.15
C ASP A 212 -14.32 -13.48 10.61
N ASN A 213 -13.67 -12.40 10.15
CA ASN A 213 -14.07 -11.00 10.43
C ASN A 213 -14.54 -10.26 9.17
N ALA A 214 -14.84 -10.95 8.08
CA ALA A 214 -15.29 -10.35 6.82
C ALA A 214 -16.80 -10.11 6.79
#